data_c715b178c0b40952fd26d6b8cde7b564
#
_entry.id   c715b178c0b40952fd26d6b8cde7b564
#
_cell.length_a   1.000
_cell.length_b   1.000
_cell.length_c   1.000
_cell.angle_alpha   90.00
_cell.angle_beta   90.00
_cell.angle_gamma   90.00
#
_symmetry.space_group_name_H-M   'P 1'
#
loop_
_entity.id
_entity.type
_entity.pdbx_description
1 polymer ?
#
loop_
_entity_poly.entity_id
_entity_poly.type
_entity_poly.pdbx_seq_one_letter_code
_entity_poly.pdbx_strand_id
1 'polypeptide(L)'
;MKKLVILGAGTAGTMMLNKLYNTLDKEEWQITIVDQHETHYYQPGFLFIPFGIYDKKDVIKPKRDYFPSGVNAITSGIDKIETEKNQVSLTNNQVLSYDYLIVATGARVVPEETEGMKDSLWHKNIFDFYTIEGACALKQFFKYWEGGKLLIHITEMPIKCPVAPLEFAFLADWYFTEKGMRDKVDIQFVTPLDGAFTKPKASAILGDFLNKKNIKLTTEFGIARVDNENKTIVNWEDDEIPFDVLVTIPTNMGDAAIERSGMGDEFNFIPTDNQTLRAEGYDNIFVIGDATNLPSSKAGSVAHFQADILYENFLAVIENREPKAKFDGHANCFIESGFGKGILIDFNYDTEPLPGKFPLPGVGPFSLLEETKMNHYGKIMFRWMYWNFLVKGLELPIESQMSMAGKRA
;
A
#
# COMPACT_ATOMS: atom_id res chain seq x y z
N MET A 1 -9.49 30.75 15.67
CA MET A 1 -9.80 29.37 15.25
C MET A 1 -8.54 28.81 14.61
N LYS A 2 -7.97 27.74 15.17
CA LYS A 2 -6.80 27.05 14.64
C LYS A 2 -7.20 26.27 13.37
N LYS A 3 -6.29 26.18 12.42
CA LYS A 3 -6.54 25.56 11.12
C LYS A 3 -5.72 24.29 10.97
N LEU A 4 -6.41 23.17 10.83
CA LEU A 4 -5.81 21.89 10.44
C LEU A 4 -6.15 21.61 8.98
N VAL A 5 -5.11 21.39 8.15
CA VAL A 5 -5.26 20.96 6.77
C VAL A 5 -4.77 19.51 6.64
N ILE A 6 -5.57 18.65 6.02
CA ILE A 6 -5.24 17.26 5.72
C ILE A 6 -5.16 17.12 4.21
N LEU A 7 -3.99 16.75 3.68
CA LEU A 7 -3.75 16.55 2.26
C LEU A 7 -3.85 15.07 1.89
N GLY A 8 -4.81 14.74 1.04
CA GLY A 8 -5.15 13.36 0.69
C GLY A 8 -6.28 12.80 1.54
N ALA A 9 -7.35 12.34 0.88
CA ALA A 9 -8.49 11.69 1.50
C ALA A 9 -8.57 10.20 1.09
N GLY A 10 -7.40 9.56 1.03
CA GLY A 10 -7.26 8.11 0.94
C GLY A 10 -7.47 7.46 2.31
N THR A 11 -6.91 6.26 2.48
CA THR A 11 -7.04 5.48 3.71
C THR A 11 -6.59 6.27 4.94
N ALA A 12 -5.34 6.72 4.95
CA ALA A 12 -4.74 7.39 6.10
C ALA A 12 -5.40 8.74 6.42
N GLY A 13 -5.61 9.59 5.40
CA GLY A 13 -6.20 10.91 5.61
C GLY A 13 -7.65 10.85 6.08
N THR A 14 -8.44 9.89 5.57
CA THR A 14 -9.83 9.69 6.04
C THR A 14 -9.88 9.18 7.48
N MET A 15 -8.96 8.28 7.87
CA MET A 15 -8.83 7.83 9.27
C MET A 15 -8.50 9.00 10.20
N MET A 16 -7.49 9.79 9.85
CA MET A 16 -7.09 10.95 10.65
C MET A 16 -8.18 12.00 10.73
N LEU A 17 -8.87 12.29 9.61
CA LEU A 17 -10.02 13.19 9.61
C LEU A 17 -11.06 12.75 10.65
N ASN A 18 -11.48 11.47 10.61
CA ASN A 18 -12.52 10.95 11.49
C ASN A 18 -12.10 10.96 12.97
N LYS A 19 -10.87 10.55 13.28
CA LYS A 19 -10.33 10.59 14.65
C LYS A 19 -10.31 12.02 15.20
N LEU A 20 -9.73 12.95 14.47
CA LEU A 20 -9.53 14.33 14.94
C LEU A 20 -10.83 15.14 14.94
N TYR A 21 -11.71 14.95 13.94
CA TYR A 21 -12.99 15.65 13.90
C TYR A 21 -13.90 15.32 15.08
N ASN A 22 -13.85 14.09 15.59
CA ASN A 22 -14.63 13.67 16.75
C ASN A 22 -14.05 14.15 18.09
N THR A 23 -12.79 14.60 18.11
CA THR A 23 -12.07 14.98 19.33
C THR A 23 -11.86 16.48 19.48
N LEU A 24 -11.54 17.16 18.36
CA LEU A 24 -11.24 18.58 18.38
C LEU A 24 -12.52 19.43 18.51
N ASP A 25 -12.45 20.47 19.33
CA ASP A 25 -13.56 21.40 19.50
C ASP A 25 -13.77 22.21 18.20
N LYS A 26 -14.97 22.14 17.67
CA LYS A 26 -15.36 22.77 16.39
C LYS A 26 -15.49 24.30 16.47
N GLU A 27 -15.58 24.85 17.67
CA GLU A 27 -15.55 26.30 17.87
C GLU A 27 -14.13 26.85 17.87
N GLU A 28 -13.13 25.98 18.22
CA GLU A 28 -11.72 26.34 18.24
C GLU A 28 -10.96 25.92 16.98
N TRP A 29 -11.42 24.86 16.31
CA TRP A 29 -10.72 24.25 15.17
C TRP A 29 -11.52 24.26 13.88
N GLN A 30 -10.85 24.64 12.80
CA GLN A 30 -11.31 24.43 11.43
C GLN A 30 -10.49 23.31 10.80
N ILE A 31 -11.15 22.21 10.43
CA ILE A 31 -10.52 21.08 9.72
C ILE A 31 -10.91 21.14 8.25
N THR A 32 -9.91 21.16 7.38
CA THR A 32 -10.07 21.10 5.92
C THR A 32 -9.36 19.86 5.39
N ILE A 33 -10.06 19.06 4.59
CA ILE A 33 -9.46 17.93 3.86
C ILE A 33 -9.47 18.20 2.37
N VAL A 34 -8.37 17.90 1.70
CA VAL A 34 -8.16 18.15 0.26
C VAL A 34 -7.84 16.84 -0.46
N ASP A 35 -8.54 16.57 -1.55
CA ASP A 35 -8.19 15.46 -2.46
C ASP A 35 -8.66 15.80 -3.89
N GLN A 36 -7.94 15.30 -4.88
CA GLN A 36 -8.29 15.54 -6.28
C GLN A 36 -9.45 14.67 -6.80
N HIS A 37 -9.76 13.55 -6.09
CA HIS A 37 -10.76 12.58 -6.52
C HIS A 37 -11.87 12.43 -5.49
N GLU A 38 -13.10 12.27 -5.96
CA GLU A 38 -14.27 12.01 -5.11
C GLU A 38 -14.46 10.53 -4.75
N THR A 39 -13.72 9.66 -5.43
CA THR A 39 -13.80 8.20 -5.24
C THR A 39 -12.76 7.73 -4.22
N HIS A 40 -13.23 6.97 -3.22
CA HIS A 40 -12.37 6.23 -2.30
C HIS A 40 -12.17 4.81 -2.82
N TYR A 41 -10.91 4.38 -2.86
CA TYR A 41 -10.51 3.07 -3.34
C TYR A 41 -10.07 2.17 -2.19
N TYR A 42 -10.64 0.96 -2.13
CA TYR A 42 -10.09 -0.13 -1.36
C TYR A 42 -8.97 -0.80 -2.17
N GLN A 43 -7.77 -0.20 -2.16
CA GLN A 43 -6.65 -0.62 -3.00
C GLN A 43 -6.25 -2.09 -2.81
N PRO A 44 -6.27 -2.69 -1.58
CA PRO A 44 -5.98 -4.11 -1.42
C PRO A 44 -6.90 -5.05 -2.24
N GLY A 45 -8.06 -4.56 -2.64
CA GLY A 45 -9.01 -5.30 -3.48
C GLY A 45 -8.64 -5.35 -4.96
N PHE A 46 -7.74 -4.49 -5.43
CA PHE A 46 -7.32 -4.48 -6.84
C PHE A 46 -6.65 -5.79 -7.25
N LEU A 47 -5.88 -6.39 -6.35
CA LEU A 47 -5.29 -7.72 -6.49
C LEU A 47 -6.30 -8.80 -6.93
N PHE A 48 -7.54 -8.72 -6.45
CA PHE A 48 -8.56 -9.74 -6.67
C PHE A 48 -9.36 -9.55 -7.95
N ILE A 49 -9.28 -8.38 -8.58
CA ILE A 49 -10.03 -8.05 -9.80
C ILE A 49 -9.60 -8.89 -11.00
N PRO A 50 -8.30 -9.09 -11.31
CA PRO A 50 -7.85 -9.89 -12.44
C PRO A 50 -8.40 -11.33 -12.42
N PHE A 51 -8.58 -11.87 -11.23
CA PHE A 51 -9.05 -13.25 -11.01
C PHE A 51 -10.58 -13.37 -10.87
N GLY A 52 -11.32 -12.26 -10.97
CA GLY A 52 -12.79 -12.27 -10.89
C GLY A 52 -13.36 -12.46 -9.49
N ILE A 53 -12.54 -12.42 -8.44
CA ILE A 53 -12.99 -12.51 -7.03
C ILE A 53 -13.73 -11.22 -6.63
N TYR A 54 -13.25 -10.06 -7.12
CA TYR A 54 -13.92 -8.77 -6.99
C TYR A 54 -14.19 -8.14 -8.35
N ASP A 55 -15.22 -7.32 -8.40
CA ASP A 55 -15.48 -6.36 -9.47
C ASP A 55 -15.08 -4.94 -9.05
N LYS A 56 -14.96 -4.04 -10.02
CA LYS A 56 -14.67 -2.61 -9.77
C LYS A 56 -15.58 -2.01 -8.70
N LYS A 57 -16.89 -2.31 -8.75
CA LYS A 57 -17.89 -1.81 -7.78
C LYS A 57 -17.66 -2.26 -6.33
N ASP A 58 -16.95 -3.38 -6.12
CA ASP A 58 -16.69 -3.94 -4.78
C ASP A 58 -15.59 -3.18 -4.04
N VAL A 59 -14.78 -2.42 -4.76
CA VAL A 59 -13.57 -1.76 -4.25
C VAL A 59 -13.62 -0.23 -4.31
N ILE A 60 -14.74 0.35 -4.76
CA ILE A 60 -14.92 1.80 -4.85
C ILE A 60 -16.13 2.25 -4.05
N LYS A 61 -16.02 3.42 -3.41
CA LYS A 61 -17.13 4.12 -2.76
C LYS A 61 -16.92 5.64 -2.85
N PRO A 62 -17.99 6.47 -2.75
CA PRO A 62 -17.82 7.90 -2.63
C PRO A 62 -17.07 8.27 -1.34
N LYS A 63 -16.07 9.14 -1.40
CA LYS A 63 -15.33 9.60 -0.21
C LYS A 63 -16.24 10.27 0.81
N ARG A 64 -17.22 11.03 0.34
CA ARG A 64 -18.17 11.77 1.20
C ARG A 64 -18.98 10.89 2.14
N ASP A 65 -19.18 9.61 1.80
CA ASP A 65 -19.87 8.65 2.67
C ASP A 65 -19.11 8.38 3.98
N TYR A 66 -17.83 8.74 4.01
CA TYR A 66 -16.92 8.51 5.14
C TYR A 66 -16.48 9.80 5.84
N PHE A 67 -16.95 10.95 5.38
CA PHE A 67 -16.61 12.23 6.02
C PHE A 67 -17.65 12.60 7.07
N PRO A 68 -17.23 13.17 8.21
CA PRO A 68 -18.16 13.75 9.17
C PRO A 68 -18.98 14.89 8.54
N SER A 69 -20.22 15.05 8.99
CA SER A 69 -21.06 16.15 8.54
C SER A 69 -20.46 17.50 8.98
N GLY A 70 -20.37 18.44 8.04
CA GLY A 70 -19.84 19.79 8.32
C GLY A 70 -18.34 19.96 8.16
N VAL A 71 -17.59 18.90 7.77
CA VAL A 71 -16.19 19.06 7.41
C VAL A 71 -16.02 19.86 6.12
N ASN A 72 -15.01 20.71 6.07
CA ASN A 72 -14.65 21.44 4.85
C ASN A 72 -13.85 20.52 3.93
N ALA A 73 -14.52 19.91 2.93
CA ALA A 73 -13.90 19.02 1.96
C ALA A 73 -13.74 19.72 0.61
N ILE A 74 -12.51 19.81 0.12
CA ILE A 74 -12.18 20.48 -1.15
C ILE A 74 -11.74 19.44 -2.16
N THR A 75 -12.43 19.34 -3.29
CA THR A 75 -12.03 18.52 -4.43
C THR A 75 -11.10 19.33 -5.34
N SER A 76 -9.80 19.15 -5.18
CA SER A 76 -8.75 19.81 -5.96
C SER A 76 -7.43 19.05 -5.83
N GLY A 77 -6.59 19.13 -6.85
CA GLY A 77 -5.19 18.73 -6.75
C GLY A 77 -4.41 19.71 -5.87
N ILE A 78 -3.31 19.21 -5.33
CA ILE A 78 -2.32 20.00 -4.60
C ILE A 78 -1.31 20.49 -5.62
N ASP A 79 -1.06 21.80 -5.66
CA ASP A 79 0.01 22.35 -6.47
C ASP A 79 1.33 22.36 -5.69
N LYS A 80 1.37 23.04 -4.54
CA LYS A 80 2.59 23.18 -3.73
C LYS A 80 2.29 23.41 -2.27
N ILE A 81 3.16 22.89 -1.39
CA ILE A 81 3.21 23.21 0.03
C ILE A 81 4.30 24.26 0.24
N GLU A 82 3.93 25.44 0.69
CA GLU A 82 4.83 26.56 1.00
C GLU A 82 5.07 26.61 2.52
N THR A 83 5.99 25.79 2.99
CA THR A 83 6.23 25.55 4.42
C THR A 83 6.62 26.81 5.19
N GLU A 84 7.43 27.70 4.57
CA GLU A 84 7.85 28.98 5.18
C GLU A 84 6.68 29.95 5.44
N LYS A 85 5.56 29.77 4.72
CA LYS A 85 4.36 30.61 4.85
C LYS A 85 3.24 29.90 5.60
N ASN A 86 3.40 28.62 5.95
CA ASN A 86 2.33 27.73 6.41
C ASN A 86 1.10 27.79 5.48
N GLN A 87 1.34 27.60 4.17
CA GLN A 87 0.30 27.64 3.14
C GLN A 87 0.39 26.44 2.20
N VAL A 88 -0.76 26.06 1.65
CA VAL A 88 -0.88 25.06 0.57
C VAL A 88 -1.60 25.73 -0.60
N SER A 89 -0.94 25.75 -1.76
CA SER A 89 -1.54 26.17 -3.03
C SER A 89 -2.20 24.98 -3.71
N LEU A 90 -3.41 25.15 -4.20
CA LEU A 90 -4.19 24.14 -4.90
C LEU A 90 -4.25 24.43 -6.40
N THR A 91 -4.45 23.37 -7.20
CA THR A 91 -4.52 23.50 -8.67
C THR A 91 -5.73 24.31 -9.17
N ASN A 92 -6.72 24.55 -8.33
CA ASN A 92 -7.85 25.44 -8.60
C ASN A 92 -7.59 26.92 -8.21
N ASN A 93 -6.33 27.29 -7.96
CA ASN A 93 -5.87 28.63 -7.52
C ASN A 93 -6.29 29.04 -6.10
N GLN A 94 -6.88 28.15 -5.30
CA GLN A 94 -7.10 28.43 -3.89
C GLN A 94 -5.79 28.30 -3.11
N VAL A 95 -5.63 29.13 -2.07
CA VAL A 95 -4.52 29.04 -1.12
C VAL A 95 -5.10 28.81 0.27
N LEU A 96 -4.67 27.76 0.92
CA LEU A 96 -5.08 27.39 2.26
C LEU A 96 -3.95 27.72 3.24
N SER A 97 -4.22 28.52 4.27
CA SER A 97 -3.31 28.67 5.39
C SER A 97 -3.58 27.58 6.43
N TYR A 98 -2.54 27.13 7.13
CA TYR A 98 -2.65 26.15 8.21
C TYR A 98 -1.83 26.55 9.43
N ASP A 99 -2.28 26.16 10.61
CA ASP A 99 -1.49 26.11 11.82
C ASP A 99 -0.80 24.74 11.93
N TYR A 100 -1.50 23.68 11.52
CA TYR A 100 -1.00 22.32 11.45
C TYR A 100 -1.37 21.68 10.11
N LEU A 101 -0.45 20.84 9.60
CA LEU A 101 -0.61 20.12 8.35
C LEU A 101 -0.42 18.61 8.56
N ILE A 102 -1.32 17.80 8.02
CA ILE A 102 -1.14 16.35 7.91
C ILE A 102 -1.06 15.99 6.43
N VAL A 103 0.07 15.42 6.01
CA VAL A 103 0.27 14.93 4.64
C VAL A 103 -0.02 13.45 4.58
N ALA A 104 -1.07 13.07 3.85
CA ALA A 104 -1.57 11.71 3.67
C ALA A 104 -1.82 11.40 2.19
N THR A 105 -1.00 11.98 1.30
CA THR A 105 -1.15 11.91 -0.16
C THR A 105 -0.89 10.52 -0.75
N GLY A 106 -0.33 9.61 0.05
CA GLY A 106 -0.05 8.24 -0.38
C GLY A 106 1.11 8.15 -1.37
N ALA A 107 1.08 7.09 -2.17
CA ALA A 107 2.05 6.84 -3.25
C ALA A 107 1.32 6.52 -4.56
N ARG A 108 1.91 6.90 -5.67
CA ARG A 108 1.46 6.62 -7.03
C ARG A 108 2.41 5.67 -7.73
N VAL A 109 1.94 4.91 -8.70
CA VAL A 109 2.79 4.14 -9.62
C VAL A 109 3.17 5.00 -10.80
N VAL A 110 4.44 4.90 -11.24
CA VAL A 110 5.03 5.75 -12.28
C VAL A 110 5.70 4.85 -13.33
N PRO A 111 4.93 4.24 -14.24
CA PRO A 111 5.49 3.37 -15.27
C PRO A 111 6.41 4.11 -16.23
N GLU A 112 6.30 5.44 -16.33
CA GLU A 112 7.15 6.30 -17.16
C GLU A 112 8.60 6.34 -16.71
N GLU A 113 8.92 5.98 -15.47
CA GLU A 113 10.30 5.93 -14.95
C GLU A 113 11.11 4.77 -15.55
N THR A 114 10.46 3.76 -16.11
CA THR A 114 11.13 2.66 -16.80
C THR A 114 10.96 2.81 -18.31
N GLU A 115 12.06 2.88 -19.06
CA GLU A 115 12.05 2.99 -20.52
C GLU A 115 11.24 1.84 -21.15
N GLY A 116 10.36 2.16 -22.09
CA GLY A 116 9.53 1.21 -22.82
C GLY A 116 8.36 0.61 -22.03
N MET A 117 8.23 0.84 -20.73
CA MET A 117 7.17 0.20 -19.94
C MET A 117 5.78 0.69 -20.33
N LYS A 118 5.60 1.99 -20.59
CA LYS A 118 4.30 2.59 -20.94
C LYS A 118 4.11 2.79 -22.44
N ASP A 119 4.78 2.01 -23.26
CA ASP A 119 4.72 2.10 -24.72
C ASP A 119 3.56 1.27 -25.32
N SER A 120 3.79 0.74 -26.52
CA SER A 120 2.75 0.13 -27.36
C SER A 120 2.03 -1.08 -26.76
N LEU A 121 2.65 -1.78 -25.80
CA LEU A 121 2.10 -2.97 -25.14
C LEU A 121 1.39 -2.66 -23.81
N TRP A 122 1.44 -1.41 -23.31
CA TRP A 122 0.77 -1.04 -22.06
C TRP A 122 -0.74 -1.28 -22.13
N HIS A 123 -1.28 -2.00 -21.15
CA HIS A 123 -2.66 -2.50 -21.06
C HIS A 123 -3.08 -3.39 -22.26
N LYS A 124 -2.08 -3.97 -22.99
CA LYS A 124 -2.32 -5.01 -24.02
C LYS A 124 -1.63 -6.33 -23.66
N ASN A 125 -0.33 -6.27 -23.36
CA ASN A 125 0.48 -7.39 -22.86
C ASN A 125 1.26 -7.02 -21.58
N ILE A 126 1.35 -5.73 -21.25
CA ILE A 126 1.96 -5.22 -20.03
C ILE A 126 0.86 -4.62 -19.16
N PHE A 127 0.77 -5.07 -17.92
CA PHE A 127 -0.27 -4.67 -16.99
C PHE A 127 0.32 -4.42 -15.60
N ASP A 128 -0.37 -3.57 -14.84
CA ASP A 128 -0.27 -3.51 -13.39
C ASP A 128 -1.58 -3.97 -12.75
N PHE A 129 -1.57 -4.20 -11.44
CA PHE A 129 -2.77 -4.35 -10.62
C PHE A 129 -2.76 -3.44 -9.40
N TYR A 130 -1.91 -2.41 -9.42
CA TYR A 130 -1.82 -1.36 -8.41
C TYR A 130 -2.68 -0.15 -8.77
N THR A 131 -3.20 -0.13 -10.00
CA THR A 131 -4.24 0.80 -10.45
C THR A 131 -5.52 0.04 -10.75
N ILE A 132 -6.67 0.72 -10.64
CA ILE A 132 -7.96 0.10 -10.97
C ILE A 132 -8.09 -0.17 -12.46
N GLU A 133 -7.50 0.71 -13.28
CA GLU A 133 -7.45 0.62 -14.73
C GLU A 133 -6.66 -0.62 -15.17
N GLY A 134 -5.44 -0.78 -14.64
CA GLY A 134 -4.58 -1.92 -14.92
C GLY A 134 -5.21 -3.24 -14.48
N ALA A 135 -5.75 -3.30 -13.25
CA ALA A 135 -6.44 -4.49 -12.73
C ALA A 135 -7.65 -4.90 -13.59
N CYS A 136 -8.45 -3.92 -14.04
CA CYS A 136 -9.60 -4.18 -14.90
C CYS A 136 -9.19 -4.62 -16.32
N ALA A 137 -8.14 -3.99 -16.88
CA ALA A 137 -7.59 -4.38 -18.18
C ALA A 137 -7.06 -5.81 -18.15
N LEU A 138 -6.31 -6.17 -17.11
CA LEU A 138 -5.77 -7.52 -16.93
C LEU A 138 -6.89 -8.57 -16.75
N LYS A 139 -7.97 -8.23 -16.03
CA LYS A 139 -9.17 -9.10 -15.95
C LYS A 139 -9.74 -9.43 -17.33
N GLN A 140 -9.87 -8.42 -18.20
CA GLN A 140 -10.37 -8.63 -19.54
C GLN A 140 -9.41 -9.45 -20.40
N PHE A 141 -8.11 -9.21 -20.25
CA PHE A 141 -7.08 -9.99 -20.94
C PHE A 141 -7.11 -11.47 -20.54
N PHE A 142 -7.11 -11.79 -19.26
CA PHE A 142 -7.14 -13.18 -18.75
C PHE A 142 -8.39 -13.96 -19.14
N LYS A 143 -9.47 -13.28 -19.48
CA LYS A 143 -10.71 -13.93 -19.94
C LYS A 143 -10.49 -14.68 -21.26
N TYR A 144 -9.65 -14.17 -22.14
CA TYR A 144 -9.45 -14.68 -23.49
C TYR A 144 -8.04 -15.23 -23.72
N TRP A 145 -7.14 -15.09 -22.73
CA TRP A 145 -5.79 -15.59 -22.86
C TRP A 145 -5.75 -17.11 -22.74
N GLU A 146 -5.06 -17.78 -23.68
CA GLU A 146 -5.03 -19.24 -23.81
C GLU A 146 -3.76 -19.90 -23.24
N GLY A 147 -2.86 -19.11 -22.67
CA GLY A 147 -1.62 -19.58 -22.05
C GLY A 147 -0.37 -18.92 -22.66
N GLY A 148 0.78 -19.30 -22.15
CA GLY A 148 2.08 -18.73 -22.49
C GLY A 148 2.87 -18.36 -21.24
N LYS A 149 3.89 -17.51 -21.40
CA LYS A 149 4.76 -17.07 -20.31
C LYS A 149 4.17 -15.85 -19.59
N LEU A 150 3.75 -16.05 -18.35
CA LEU A 150 3.31 -15.00 -17.42
C LEU A 150 4.49 -14.58 -16.55
N LEU A 151 4.97 -13.37 -16.77
CA LEU A 151 6.04 -12.78 -15.97
C LEU A 151 5.43 -11.82 -14.94
N ILE A 152 5.73 -12.04 -13.66
CA ILE A 152 5.34 -11.16 -12.56
C ILE A 152 6.59 -10.47 -12.08
N HIS A 153 6.62 -9.14 -12.16
CA HIS A 153 7.85 -8.39 -12.01
C HIS A 153 7.68 -7.20 -11.04
N ILE A 154 8.67 -7.01 -10.20
CA ILE A 154 8.83 -5.81 -9.36
C ILE A 154 9.96 -4.97 -9.96
N THR A 155 9.67 -3.71 -10.32
CA THR A 155 10.65 -2.80 -10.93
C THR A 155 11.75 -2.46 -9.94
N GLU A 156 11.37 -1.92 -8.79
CA GLU A 156 12.28 -1.54 -7.70
C GLU A 156 11.54 -1.35 -6.38
N MET A 157 12.28 -1.14 -5.29
CA MET A 157 11.73 -0.89 -3.96
C MET A 157 11.97 0.57 -3.56
N PRO A 158 11.08 1.14 -2.72
CA PRO A 158 9.94 0.54 -2.05
C PRO A 158 8.66 0.54 -2.90
N ILE A 159 7.79 -0.43 -2.68
CA ILE A 159 6.46 -0.50 -3.29
C ILE A 159 5.35 -0.51 -2.23
N LYS A 160 4.14 -0.12 -2.62
CA LYS A 160 2.94 -0.34 -1.80
C LYS A 160 2.71 -1.84 -1.66
N CYS A 161 2.28 -2.29 -0.48
CA CYS A 161 1.94 -3.68 -0.20
C CYS A 161 2.95 -4.70 -0.77
N PRO A 162 4.18 -4.79 -0.22
CA PRO A 162 5.26 -5.59 -0.81
C PRO A 162 4.99 -7.09 -0.89
N VAL A 163 3.93 -7.59 -0.25
CA VAL A 163 3.47 -8.98 -0.38
C VAL A 163 2.54 -9.21 -1.57
N ALA A 164 1.92 -8.16 -2.12
CA ALA A 164 0.91 -8.28 -3.17
C ALA A 164 1.42 -8.93 -4.47
N PRO A 165 2.65 -8.72 -4.95
CA PRO A 165 3.18 -9.43 -6.11
C PRO A 165 3.28 -10.95 -5.90
N LEU A 166 3.65 -11.39 -4.69
CA LEU A 166 3.67 -12.82 -4.34
C LEU A 166 2.26 -13.39 -4.26
N GLU A 167 1.32 -12.65 -3.64
CA GLU A 167 -0.10 -13.03 -3.65
C GLU A 167 -0.63 -13.18 -5.07
N PHE A 168 -0.26 -12.26 -5.96
CA PHE A 168 -0.64 -12.34 -7.37
C PHE A 168 -0.13 -13.63 -8.03
N ALA A 169 1.13 -14.00 -7.77
CA ALA A 169 1.73 -15.23 -8.29
C ALA A 169 0.98 -16.48 -7.79
N PHE A 170 0.63 -16.52 -6.50
CA PHE A 170 -0.12 -17.62 -5.91
C PHE A 170 -1.57 -17.69 -6.40
N LEU A 171 -2.21 -16.55 -6.58
CA LEU A 171 -3.56 -16.46 -7.15
C LEU A 171 -3.57 -16.84 -8.63
N ALA A 172 -2.52 -16.51 -9.40
CA ALA A 172 -2.39 -16.93 -10.78
C ALA A 172 -2.28 -18.45 -10.89
N ASP A 173 -1.46 -19.09 -10.05
CA ASP A 173 -1.37 -20.55 -9.96
C ASP A 173 -2.74 -21.18 -9.69
N TRP A 174 -3.47 -20.70 -8.69
CA TRP A 174 -4.82 -21.16 -8.38
C TRP A 174 -5.78 -20.94 -9.55
N TYR A 175 -5.82 -19.74 -10.10
CA TYR A 175 -6.78 -19.35 -11.14
C TYR A 175 -6.64 -20.18 -12.42
N PHE A 176 -5.42 -20.39 -12.88
CA PHE A 176 -5.16 -21.19 -14.08
C PHE A 176 -5.32 -22.69 -13.80
N THR A 177 -5.12 -23.15 -12.56
CA THR A 177 -5.46 -24.52 -12.15
C THR A 177 -6.99 -24.74 -12.20
N GLU A 178 -7.79 -23.86 -11.62
CA GLU A 178 -9.26 -23.94 -11.68
C GLU A 178 -9.81 -23.89 -13.10
N LYS A 179 -9.14 -23.17 -14.00
CA LYS A 179 -9.48 -23.13 -15.43
C LYS A 179 -9.00 -24.37 -16.22
N GLY A 180 -8.26 -25.30 -15.61
CA GLY A 180 -7.66 -26.42 -16.32
C GLY A 180 -6.59 -26.01 -17.34
N MET A 181 -5.92 -24.90 -17.10
CA MET A 181 -4.93 -24.29 -18.00
C MET A 181 -3.52 -24.19 -17.39
N ARG A 182 -3.33 -24.62 -16.15
CA ARG A 182 -2.05 -24.43 -15.44
C ARG A 182 -0.83 -24.95 -16.20
N ASP A 183 -0.98 -26.07 -16.89
CA ASP A 183 0.09 -26.67 -17.71
C ASP A 183 0.45 -25.86 -18.96
N LYS A 184 -0.42 -24.94 -19.39
CA LYS A 184 -0.18 -24.03 -20.51
C LYS A 184 0.40 -22.69 -20.09
N VAL A 185 0.55 -22.43 -18.78
CA VAL A 185 1.02 -21.17 -18.24
C VAL A 185 2.34 -21.36 -17.51
N ASP A 186 3.41 -20.81 -18.08
CA ASP A 186 4.72 -20.76 -17.42
C ASP A 186 4.78 -19.48 -16.57
N ILE A 187 4.75 -19.62 -15.24
CA ILE A 187 4.74 -18.50 -14.30
C ILE A 187 6.16 -18.26 -13.78
N GLN A 188 6.66 -17.04 -13.95
CA GLN A 188 7.95 -16.61 -13.40
C GLN A 188 7.78 -15.35 -12.57
N PHE A 189 8.36 -15.34 -11.37
CA PHE A 189 8.44 -14.19 -10.48
C PHE A 189 9.83 -13.58 -10.54
N VAL A 190 9.93 -12.30 -10.85
CA VAL A 190 11.18 -11.56 -11.04
C VAL A 190 11.22 -10.36 -10.10
N THR A 191 12.30 -10.19 -9.37
CA THR A 191 12.45 -9.17 -8.34
C THR A 191 13.86 -8.59 -8.29
N PRO A 192 14.03 -7.30 -7.96
CA PRO A 192 15.35 -6.72 -7.70
C PRO A 192 15.94 -7.16 -6.35
N LEU A 193 15.16 -7.81 -5.48
CA LEU A 193 15.63 -8.30 -4.19
C LEU A 193 16.52 -9.54 -4.33
N ASP A 194 17.30 -9.84 -3.30
CA ASP A 194 18.12 -11.05 -3.17
C ASP A 194 17.31 -12.32 -2.82
N GLY A 195 16.01 -12.18 -2.62
CA GLY A 195 15.08 -13.26 -2.31
C GLY A 195 13.63 -12.91 -2.63
N ALA A 196 12.69 -13.77 -2.26
CA ALA A 196 11.27 -13.57 -2.57
C ALA A 196 10.63 -12.40 -1.83
N PHE A 197 11.22 -11.95 -0.71
CA PHE A 197 10.67 -10.88 0.13
C PHE A 197 11.76 -10.12 0.90
N THR A 198 11.43 -8.96 1.46
CA THR A 198 12.36 -8.05 2.15
C THR A 198 12.81 -8.54 3.54
N LYS A 199 12.07 -9.44 4.19
CA LYS A 199 12.39 -10.01 5.49
C LYS A 199 12.89 -11.45 5.31
N PRO A 200 14.14 -11.79 5.70
CA PRO A 200 14.79 -13.07 5.37
C PRO A 200 14.00 -14.32 5.74
N LYS A 201 13.41 -14.39 6.94
CA LYS A 201 12.60 -15.56 7.34
C LYS A 201 11.34 -15.72 6.49
N ALA A 202 10.62 -14.63 6.21
CA ALA A 202 9.48 -14.68 5.33
C ALA A 202 9.89 -14.96 3.89
N SER A 203 11.02 -14.41 3.43
CA SER A 203 11.58 -14.67 2.09
C SER A 203 11.83 -16.14 1.85
N ALA A 204 12.44 -16.85 2.81
CA ALA A 204 12.68 -18.28 2.71
C ALA A 204 11.37 -19.09 2.59
N ILE A 205 10.38 -18.79 3.45
CA ILE A 205 9.08 -19.48 3.45
C ILE A 205 8.32 -19.21 2.15
N LEU A 206 8.25 -17.95 1.71
CA LEU A 206 7.53 -17.55 0.50
C LEU A 206 8.22 -18.07 -0.77
N GLY A 207 9.55 -18.15 -0.78
CA GLY A 207 10.33 -18.81 -1.83
C GLY A 207 10.01 -20.30 -1.94
N ASP A 208 9.88 -20.99 -0.82
CA ASP A 208 9.44 -22.40 -0.79
C ASP A 208 8.03 -22.57 -1.35
N PHE A 209 7.12 -21.63 -1.10
CA PHE A 209 5.78 -21.63 -1.69
C PHE A 209 5.82 -21.45 -3.20
N LEU A 210 6.66 -20.55 -3.73
CA LEU A 210 6.87 -20.40 -5.17
C LEU A 210 7.35 -21.72 -5.79
N ASN A 211 8.36 -22.37 -5.21
CA ASN A 211 8.87 -23.66 -5.66
C ASN A 211 7.78 -24.75 -5.67
N LYS A 212 7.03 -24.91 -4.57
CA LYS A 212 5.94 -25.91 -4.45
C LYS A 212 4.84 -25.72 -5.49
N LYS A 213 4.64 -24.49 -5.97
CA LYS A 213 3.67 -24.12 -6.99
C LYS A 213 4.27 -24.13 -8.41
N ASN A 214 5.50 -24.60 -8.56
CA ASN A 214 6.22 -24.58 -9.83
C ASN A 214 6.25 -23.18 -10.48
N ILE A 215 6.55 -22.17 -9.66
CA ILE A 215 6.74 -20.76 -10.06
C ILE A 215 8.25 -20.48 -9.97
N LYS A 216 8.86 -20.13 -11.09
CA LYS A 216 10.30 -19.82 -11.15
C LYS A 216 10.54 -18.48 -10.44
N LEU A 217 11.50 -18.42 -9.52
CA LEU A 217 11.99 -17.21 -8.89
C LEU A 217 13.29 -16.75 -9.58
N THR A 218 13.35 -15.46 -9.95
CA THR A 218 14.58 -14.79 -10.40
C THR A 218 14.79 -13.57 -9.54
N THR A 219 15.92 -13.51 -8.86
CA THR A 219 16.32 -12.47 -7.91
C THR A 219 17.37 -11.54 -8.55
N GLU A 220 17.65 -10.43 -7.89
CA GLU A 220 18.70 -9.47 -8.26
C GLU A 220 18.58 -8.95 -9.71
N PHE A 221 17.35 -8.91 -10.23
CA PHE A 221 17.07 -8.41 -11.57
C PHE A 221 16.64 -6.93 -11.53
N GLY A 222 17.62 -6.03 -11.60
CA GLY A 222 17.37 -4.59 -11.74
C GLY A 222 17.02 -4.23 -13.18
N ILE A 223 15.78 -3.88 -13.45
CA ILE A 223 15.31 -3.57 -14.81
C ILE A 223 15.94 -2.27 -15.32
N ALA A 224 16.40 -2.27 -16.58
CA ALA A 224 16.80 -1.08 -17.32
C ALA A 224 15.69 -0.61 -18.27
N ARG A 225 15.07 -1.52 -19.02
CA ARG A 225 14.04 -1.20 -20.00
C ARG A 225 13.13 -2.37 -20.32
N VAL A 226 12.02 -2.07 -21.00
CA VAL A 226 11.13 -3.06 -21.63
C VAL A 226 11.26 -2.95 -23.14
N ASP A 227 11.64 -4.03 -23.80
CA ASP A 227 11.64 -4.13 -25.25
C ASP A 227 10.27 -4.60 -25.74
N ASN A 228 9.52 -3.69 -26.33
CA ASN A 228 8.16 -3.97 -26.82
C ASN A 228 8.15 -4.79 -28.12
N GLU A 229 9.19 -4.74 -28.93
CA GLU A 229 9.27 -5.50 -30.20
C GLU A 229 9.53 -6.97 -29.92
N ASN A 230 10.51 -7.27 -29.06
CA ASN A 230 10.88 -8.62 -28.70
C ASN A 230 10.07 -9.19 -27.51
N LYS A 231 9.28 -8.36 -26.83
CA LYS A 231 8.54 -8.68 -25.59
C LYS A 231 9.46 -9.26 -24.52
N THR A 232 10.51 -8.50 -24.19
CA THR A 232 11.46 -8.85 -23.13
C THR A 232 11.55 -7.72 -22.10
N ILE A 233 11.83 -8.08 -20.84
CA ILE A 233 12.42 -7.15 -19.89
C ILE A 233 13.92 -7.32 -19.91
N VAL A 234 14.65 -6.22 -19.83
CA VAL A 234 16.12 -6.18 -19.93
C VAL A 234 16.67 -5.53 -18.67
N ASN A 235 17.66 -6.16 -18.05
CA ASN A 235 18.33 -5.62 -16.86
C ASN A 235 19.51 -4.70 -17.26
N TRP A 236 20.20 -4.16 -16.26
CA TRP A 236 21.36 -3.27 -16.48
C TRP A 236 22.60 -3.99 -17.00
N GLU A 237 22.63 -5.34 -16.93
CA GLU A 237 23.66 -6.22 -17.45
C GLU A 237 23.35 -6.75 -18.87
N ASP A 238 22.28 -6.26 -19.50
CA ASP A 238 21.74 -6.71 -20.79
C ASP A 238 21.24 -8.16 -20.82
N ASP A 239 20.92 -8.76 -19.66
CA ASP A 239 20.19 -10.03 -19.62
C ASP A 239 18.72 -9.79 -19.95
N GLU A 240 18.16 -10.71 -20.75
CA GLU A 240 16.78 -10.61 -21.23
C GLU A 240 15.89 -11.71 -20.67
N ILE A 241 14.68 -11.36 -20.27
CA ILE A 241 13.64 -12.32 -19.90
C ILE A 241 12.40 -12.08 -20.78
N PRO A 242 12.05 -13.03 -21.67
CA PRO A 242 10.89 -12.90 -22.53
C PRO A 242 9.57 -13.16 -21.80
N PHE A 243 8.49 -12.52 -22.28
CA PHE A 243 7.14 -12.69 -21.77
C PHE A 243 6.09 -12.72 -22.90
N ASP A 244 4.99 -13.42 -22.68
CA ASP A 244 3.75 -13.24 -23.43
C ASP A 244 2.86 -12.22 -22.75
N VAL A 245 2.87 -12.23 -21.41
CA VAL A 245 2.18 -11.28 -20.52
C VAL A 245 3.14 -10.86 -19.42
N LEU A 246 3.31 -9.55 -19.25
CA LEU A 246 4.04 -8.95 -18.14
C LEU A 246 3.04 -8.30 -17.18
N VAL A 247 3.02 -8.77 -15.95
CA VAL A 247 2.34 -8.11 -14.82
C VAL A 247 3.42 -7.48 -13.96
N THR A 248 3.57 -6.19 -14.06
CA THR A 248 4.65 -5.46 -13.41
C THR A 248 4.15 -4.54 -12.31
N ILE A 249 4.97 -4.33 -11.30
CA ILE A 249 4.78 -3.27 -10.31
C ILE A 249 5.73 -2.15 -10.69
N PRO A 250 5.23 -1.08 -11.34
CA PRO A 250 6.07 0.05 -11.70
C PRO A 250 6.66 0.75 -10.49
N THR A 251 7.68 1.56 -10.68
CA THR A 251 8.24 2.42 -9.63
C THR A 251 7.13 3.13 -8.85
N ASN A 252 7.21 3.09 -7.54
CA ASN A 252 6.28 3.77 -6.65
C ASN A 252 6.94 5.05 -6.12
N MET A 253 6.26 6.17 -6.28
CA MET A 253 6.73 7.49 -5.84
C MET A 253 5.66 8.20 -5.02
N GLY A 254 6.08 9.11 -4.17
CA GLY A 254 5.19 10.07 -3.53
C GLY A 254 4.49 10.99 -4.54
N ASP A 255 3.58 11.81 -4.04
CA ASP A 255 2.85 12.75 -4.89
C ASP A 255 3.82 13.79 -5.51
N ALA A 256 3.60 14.16 -6.77
CA ALA A 256 4.41 15.15 -7.48
C ALA A 256 4.38 16.56 -6.83
N ALA A 257 3.36 16.86 -6.03
CA ALA A 257 3.32 18.08 -5.25
C ALA A 257 4.43 18.13 -4.17
N ILE A 258 4.88 16.97 -3.68
CA ILE A 258 5.96 16.88 -2.69
C ILE A 258 7.29 17.30 -3.32
N GLU A 259 7.57 16.83 -4.55
CA GLU A 259 8.73 17.28 -5.35
C GLU A 259 8.71 18.79 -5.57
N ARG A 260 7.57 19.33 -6.06
CA ARG A 260 7.42 20.77 -6.29
C ARG A 260 7.56 21.60 -5.00
N SER A 261 7.33 20.97 -3.85
CA SER A 261 7.48 21.59 -2.54
C SER A 261 8.90 21.50 -1.98
N GLY A 262 9.78 20.68 -2.59
CA GLY A 262 11.14 20.44 -2.10
C GLY A 262 11.16 19.68 -0.76
N MET A 263 10.15 18.86 -0.48
CA MET A 263 9.97 18.14 0.80
C MET A 263 10.29 16.65 0.71
N GLY A 264 10.48 16.10 -0.48
CA GLY A 264 10.65 14.68 -0.72
C GLY A 264 12.11 14.22 -0.79
N ASP A 265 12.31 12.93 -0.59
CA ASP A 265 13.52 12.20 -0.98
C ASP A 265 13.55 11.95 -2.51
N GLU A 266 14.46 11.10 -2.98
CA GLU A 266 14.62 10.76 -4.41
C GLU A 266 13.36 10.12 -5.04
N PHE A 267 12.50 9.51 -4.24
CA PHE A 267 11.20 8.95 -4.68
C PHE A 267 10.01 9.84 -4.28
N ASN A 268 10.25 11.07 -3.86
CA ASN A 268 9.22 11.99 -3.39
C ASN A 268 8.46 11.55 -2.13
N PHE A 269 9.02 10.63 -1.34
CA PHE A 269 8.51 10.35 0.00
C PHE A 269 9.07 11.37 0.99
N ILE A 270 8.24 11.81 1.93
CA ILE A 270 8.64 12.85 2.88
C ILE A 270 9.49 12.23 4.00
N PRO A 271 10.72 12.71 4.24
CA PRO A 271 11.50 12.35 5.41
C PRO A 271 10.70 12.56 6.69
N THR A 272 10.53 11.49 7.45
CA THR A 272 9.58 11.42 8.56
C THR A 272 10.24 10.73 9.75
N ASP A 273 10.13 11.33 10.94
CA ASP A 273 10.59 10.69 12.19
C ASP A 273 9.83 9.37 12.39
N ASN A 274 10.59 8.28 12.45
CA ASN A 274 10.05 6.93 12.41
C ASN A 274 9.26 6.49 13.65
N GLN A 275 9.29 7.28 14.72
CA GLN A 275 8.55 7.02 15.96
C GLN A 275 7.35 7.96 16.11
N THR A 276 7.51 9.24 15.86
CA THR A 276 6.48 10.25 16.14
C THR A 276 5.61 10.62 14.94
N LEU A 277 6.03 10.26 13.70
CA LEU A 277 5.37 10.59 12.44
C LEU A 277 5.35 12.09 12.11
N ARG A 278 6.27 12.85 12.69
CA ARG A 278 6.49 14.26 12.34
C ARG A 278 7.41 14.35 11.13
N ALA A 279 7.12 15.24 10.19
CA ALA A 279 8.05 15.54 9.09
C ALA A 279 9.37 16.09 9.65
N GLU A 280 10.50 15.58 9.18
CA GLU A 280 11.80 16.03 9.64
C GLU A 280 12.02 17.51 9.31
N GLY A 281 12.46 18.26 10.30
CA GLY A 281 12.69 19.70 10.18
C GLY A 281 11.47 20.61 10.38
N TYR A 282 10.28 20.03 10.69
CA TYR A 282 9.05 20.80 10.88
C TYR A 282 8.36 20.46 12.19
N ASP A 283 7.91 21.47 12.93
CA ASP A 283 7.22 21.26 14.21
C ASP A 283 5.71 21.07 14.07
N ASN A 284 5.12 21.52 12.97
CA ASN A 284 3.69 21.56 12.73
C ASN A 284 3.22 20.75 11.51
N ILE A 285 4.11 19.96 10.92
CA ILE A 285 3.80 19.09 9.78
C ILE A 285 3.98 17.62 10.17
N PHE A 286 2.96 16.82 9.91
CA PHE A 286 2.95 15.38 10.16
C PHE A 286 2.69 14.64 8.86
N VAL A 287 3.24 13.42 8.75
CA VAL A 287 3.11 12.60 7.55
C VAL A 287 2.63 11.21 7.93
N ILE A 288 1.71 10.64 7.16
CA ILE A 288 1.14 9.33 7.47
C ILE A 288 0.89 8.50 6.21
N GLY A 289 0.95 7.20 6.37
CA GLY A 289 0.71 6.22 5.30
C GLY A 289 1.85 6.19 4.29
N ASP A 290 1.51 5.88 3.04
CA ASP A 290 2.52 5.64 2.01
C ASP A 290 3.30 6.90 1.59
N ALA A 291 2.89 8.10 2.02
CA ALA A 291 3.61 9.36 1.77
C ALA A 291 4.92 9.48 2.56
N THR A 292 5.13 8.67 3.60
CA THR A 292 6.34 8.67 4.43
C THR A 292 7.48 7.90 3.76
N ASN A 293 8.73 8.24 4.09
CA ASN A 293 9.90 7.43 3.72
C ASN A 293 10.25 6.35 4.76
N LEU A 294 9.33 6.05 5.68
CA LEU A 294 9.58 5.09 6.76
C LEU A 294 9.96 3.70 6.23
N PRO A 295 10.90 2.99 6.89
CA PRO A 295 11.29 1.62 6.53
C PRO A 295 10.25 0.58 6.98
N SER A 296 8.97 0.93 6.89
CA SER A 296 7.82 0.05 7.17
C SER A 296 7.08 -0.29 5.89
N SER A 297 6.28 -1.36 5.92
CA SER A 297 5.43 -1.70 4.79
C SER A 297 4.43 -0.59 4.48
N LYS A 298 4.31 -0.20 3.23
CA LYS A 298 3.28 0.73 2.75
C LYS A 298 1.97 -0.04 2.55
N ALA A 299 1.16 -0.15 3.64
CA ALA A 299 -0.05 -0.95 3.66
C ALA A 299 -1.16 -0.30 4.51
N GLY A 300 -2.41 -0.64 4.23
CA GLY A 300 -3.57 -0.07 4.94
C GLY A 300 -3.60 -0.41 6.44
N SER A 301 -3.13 -1.60 6.85
CA SER A 301 -2.98 -1.97 8.26
C SER A 301 -1.90 -1.13 8.95
N VAL A 302 -0.78 -0.89 8.28
CA VAL A 302 0.30 -0.03 8.79
C VAL A 302 -0.19 1.41 8.96
N ALA A 303 -0.92 1.94 7.98
CA ALA A 303 -1.52 3.27 8.09
C ALA A 303 -2.50 3.38 9.27
N HIS A 304 -3.19 2.29 9.64
CA HIS A 304 -4.05 2.25 10.83
C HIS A 304 -3.23 2.36 12.12
N PHE A 305 -2.16 1.56 12.27
CA PHE A 305 -1.27 1.65 13.42
C PHE A 305 -0.60 3.03 13.55
N GLN A 306 -0.16 3.57 12.41
CA GLN A 306 0.36 4.95 12.36
C GLN A 306 -0.70 5.97 12.79
N ALA A 307 -1.98 5.79 12.41
CA ALA A 307 -3.04 6.73 12.74
C ALA A 307 -3.30 6.83 14.25
N ASP A 308 -3.19 5.72 14.97
CA ASP A 308 -3.34 5.73 16.43
C ASP A 308 -2.18 6.49 17.09
N ILE A 309 -0.95 6.20 16.69
CA ILE A 309 0.25 6.89 17.19
C ILE A 309 0.23 8.39 16.84
N LEU A 310 -0.09 8.72 15.60
CA LEU A 310 -0.16 10.12 15.17
C LEU A 310 -1.26 10.89 15.89
N TYR A 311 -2.40 10.26 16.12
CA TYR A 311 -3.51 10.86 16.87
C TYR A 311 -3.07 11.28 18.28
N GLU A 312 -2.44 10.37 19.03
CA GLU A 312 -1.94 10.66 20.37
C GLU A 312 -0.86 11.76 20.37
N ASN A 313 0.08 11.66 19.45
CA ASN A 313 1.16 12.65 19.32
C ASN A 313 0.66 14.02 18.87
N PHE A 314 -0.28 14.07 17.95
CA PHE A 314 -0.91 15.31 17.50
C PHE A 314 -1.62 16.02 18.66
N LEU A 315 -2.42 15.30 19.46
CA LEU A 315 -3.06 15.85 20.65
C LEU A 315 -2.05 16.37 21.66
N ALA A 316 -0.96 15.65 21.89
CA ALA A 316 0.10 16.12 22.78
C ALA A 316 0.70 17.44 22.29
N VAL A 317 1.00 17.55 20.99
CA VAL A 317 1.61 18.76 20.40
C VAL A 317 0.69 19.97 20.51
N ILE A 318 -0.60 19.83 20.17
CA ILE A 318 -1.53 20.98 20.25
C ILE A 318 -1.82 21.44 21.66
N GLU A 319 -1.60 20.59 22.65
CA GLU A 319 -1.69 20.87 24.08
C GLU A 319 -0.34 21.33 24.68
N ASN A 320 0.68 21.57 23.86
CA ASN A 320 2.06 21.89 24.25
C ASN A 320 2.70 20.85 25.19
N ARG A 321 2.34 19.57 25.00
CA ARG A 321 2.95 18.41 25.66
C ARG A 321 3.90 17.71 24.69
N GLU A 322 4.92 17.06 25.23
CA GLU A 322 5.85 16.28 24.43
C GLU A 322 5.20 14.98 23.90
N PRO A 323 5.33 14.67 22.60
CA PRO A 323 4.84 13.40 22.03
C PRO A 323 5.55 12.20 22.67
N LYS A 324 4.78 11.22 23.15
CA LYS A 324 5.31 10.03 23.81
C LYS A 324 4.95 8.73 23.12
N ALA A 325 3.92 8.73 22.30
CA ALA A 325 3.55 7.56 21.53
C ALA A 325 4.63 7.27 20.47
N LYS A 326 4.97 5.99 20.30
CA LYS A 326 6.04 5.58 19.40
C LYS A 326 5.56 4.51 18.45
N PHE A 327 5.65 4.79 17.16
CA PHE A 327 5.47 3.79 16.14
C PHE A 327 6.75 2.93 16.05
N ASP A 328 6.59 1.61 16.06
CA ASP A 328 7.70 0.65 16.04
C ASP A 328 7.88 -0.05 14.69
N GLY A 329 7.16 0.41 13.65
CA GLY A 329 7.15 -0.22 12.32
C GLY A 329 6.22 -1.41 12.20
N HIS A 330 5.29 -1.61 13.14
CA HIS A 330 4.36 -2.73 13.15
C HIS A 330 3.64 -2.88 11.82
N ALA A 331 3.77 -4.05 11.23
CA ALA A 331 3.14 -4.47 9.99
C ALA A 331 2.53 -5.86 10.15
N ASN A 332 1.26 -5.97 9.82
CA ASN A 332 0.49 -7.20 9.85
C ASN A 332 -0.17 -7.40 8.48
N CYS A 333 0.22 -8.49 7.79
CA CYS A 333 -0.21 -8.72 6.42
C CYS A 333 -0.73 -10.14 6.22
N PHE A 334 -1.99 -10.26 5.78
CA PHE A 334 -2.52 -11.50 5.23
C PHE A 334 -2.07 -11.64 3.78
N ILE A 335 -1.49 -12.78 3.46
CA ILE A 335 -1.00 -13.16 2.13
C ILE A 335 -1.92 -14.25 1.60
N GLU A 336 -2.68 -13.95 0.55
CA GLU A 336 -3.53 -14.95 -0.11
C GLU A 336 -2.65 -15.95 -0.88
N SER A 337 -2.83 -17.24 -0.63
CA SER A 337 -2.02 -18.30 -1.27
C SER A 337 -2.77 -19.12 -2.32
N GLY A 338 -4.03 -18.73 -2.61
CA GLY A 338 -4.92 -19.48 -3.49
C GLY A 338 -5.57 -20.68 -2.79
N PHE A 339 -6.47 -21.37 -3.48
CA PHE A 339 -7.16 -22.59 -3.00
C PHE A 339 -7.89 -22.40 -1.66
N GLY A 340 -8.36 -21.17 -1.37
CA GLY A 340 -9.05 -20.81 -0.13
C GLY A 340 -8.14 -20.85 1.10
N LYS A 341 -6.86 -20.55 0.93
CA LYS A 341 -5.87 -20.49 1.99
C LYS A 341 -5.08 -19.19 1.97
N GLY A 342 -4.50 -18.83 3.10
CA GLY A 342 -3.64 -17.67 3.24
C GLY A 342 -2.62 -17.84 4.35
N ILE A 343 -1.62 -16.99 4.34
CA ILE A 343 -0.55 -16.90 5.33
C ILE A 343 -0.70 -15.55 6.04
N LEU A 344 -0.42 -15.50 7.33
CA LEU A 344 -0.35 -14.25 8.08
C LEU A 344 1.08 -14.02 8.53
N ILE A 345 1.63 -12.84 8.21
CA ILE A 345 2.91 -12.37 8.75
C ILE A 345 2.69 -11.17 9.64
N ASP A 346 3.49 -11.07 10.69
CA ASP A 346 3.44 -10.01 11.69
C ASP A 346 4.86 -9.70 12.15
N PHE A 347 5.31 -8.45 11.98
CA PHE A 347 6.69 -8.01 12.20
C PHE A 347 6.76 -6.51 12.44
N ASN A 348 7.92 -6.02 12.88
CA ASN A 348 8.19 -4.58 13.01
C ASN A 348 9.62 -4.24 12.53
N TYR A 349 10.15 -3.06 12.90
CA TYR A 349 11.50 -2.66 12.52
C TYR A 349 12.56 -3.68 12.96
N ASP A 350 12.47 -4.14 14.20
CA ASP A 350 13.52 -4.91 14.88
C ASP A 350 13.26 -6.43 14.85
N THR A 351 12.02 -6.84 14.65
CA THR A 351 11.61 -8.23 14.78
C THR A 351 11.16 -8.81 13.44
N GLU A 352 11.82 -9.87 13.01
CA GLU A 352 11.43 -10.70 11.87
C GLU A 352 10.08 -11.39 12.11
N PRO A 353 9.33 -11.75 11.05
CA PRO A 353 8.13 -12.57 11.20
C PRO A 353 8.43 -13.86 11.96
N LEU A 354 7.61 -14.16 12.96
CA LEU A 354 7.74 -15.33 13.83
C LEU A 354 6.47 -16.18 13.76
N PRO A 355 6.59 -17.53 13.86
CA PRO A 355 5.42 -18.41 13.97
C PRO A 355 4.68 -18.18 15.29
N GLY A 356 3.38 -18.49 15.28
CA GLY A 356 2.57 -18.34 16.50
C GLY A 356 1.09 -18.24 16.23
N LYS A 357 0.36 -17.66 17.19
CA LYS A 357 -1.09 -17.40 17.12
C LYS A 357 -1.40 -15.92 17.30
N PHE A 358 -2.39 -15.43 16.56
CA PHE A 358 -2.73 -14.01 16.50
C PHE A 358 -4.26 -13.80 16.43
N PRO A 359 -4.84 -12.75 17.01
CA PRO A 359 -4.22 -11.80 17.96
C PRO A 359 -4.13 -12.36 19.38
N LEU A 360 -4.88 -13.42 19.73
CA LEU A 360 -4.89 -13.98 21.08
C LEU A 360 -3.78 -15.02 21.24
N PRO A 361 -2.85 -14.82 22.19
CA PRO A 361 -1.74 -15.73 22.44
C PRO A 361 -2.20 -17.17 22.68
N GLY A 362 -1.63 -18.12 21.93
CA GLY A 362 -1.92 -19.55 22.06
C GLY A 362 -3.29 -20.02 21.55
N VAL A 363 -4.21 -19.09 21.30
CA VAL A 363 -5.60 -19.39 20.88
C VAL A 363 -5.84 -19.06 19.41
N GLY A 364 -5.43 -17.92 18.95
CA GLY A 364 -5.67 -17.48 17.57
C GLY A 364 -6.84 -16.49 17.47
N PRO A 365 -7.68 -16.56 16.43
CA PRO A 365 -7.89 -17.69 15.49
C PRO A 365 -6.86 -17.83 14.35
N PHE A 366 -6.04 -16.81 14.13
CA PHE A 366 -5.07 -16.82 13.00
C PHE A 366 -3.76 -17.49 13.40
N SER A 367 -3.09 -18.11 12.41
CA SER A 367 -1.76 -18.70 12.58
C SER A 367 -0.73 -17.86 11.82
N LEU A 368 0.35 -17.48 12.53
CA LEU A 368 1.46 -16.74 11.95
C LEU A 368 2.40 -17.69 11.19
N LEU A 369 2.83 -17.30 10.00
CA LEU A 369 3.73 -18.04 9.09
C LEU A 369 3.23 -19.43 8.66
N GLU A 370 1.95 -19.71 8.85
CA GLU A 370 1.32 -20.97 8.43
C GLU A 370 0.24 -20.69 7.38
N GLU A 371 0.17 -21.57 6.37
CA GLU A 371 -0.90 -21.54 5.37
C GLU A 371 -2.19 -22.17 5.95
N THR A 372 -3.23 -21.37 6.16
CA THR A 372 -4.50 -21.84 6.74
C THR A 372 -5.72 -21.26 6.03
N LYS A 373 -6.86 -21.96 6.11
CA LYS A 373 -8.16 -21.43 5.67
C LYS A 373 -8.61 -20.24 6.52
N MET A 374 -8.28 -20.24 7.81
CA MET A 374 -8.67 -19.14 8.70
C MET A 374 -7.99 -17.82 8.30
N ASN A 375 -6.73 -17.88 7.90
CA ASN A 375 -6.02 -16.71 7.39
C ASN A 375 -6.65 -16.17 6.09
N HIS A 376 -7.10 -17.05 5.19
CA HIS A 376 -7.87 -16.65 4.01
C HIS A 376 -9.14 -15.90 4.40
N TYR A 377 -9.93 -16.43 5.35
CA TYR A 377 -11.12 -15.71 5.82
C TYR A 377 -10.78 -14.37 6.46
N GLY A 378 -9.66 -14.27 7.18
CA GLY A 378 -9.14 -13.00 7.69
C GLY A 378 -8.87 -11.99 6.56
N LYS A 379 -8.20 -12.41 5.48
CA LYS A 379 -7.95 -11.58 4.31
C LYS A 379 -9.25 -11.08 3.65
N ILE A 380 -10.21 -11.95 3.42
CA ILE A 380 -11.48 -11.57 2.78
C ILE A 380 -12.32 -10.66 3.69
N MET A 381 -12.35 -10.96 5.01
CA MET A 381 -13.06 -10.14 6.00
C MET A 381 -12.46 -8.73 6.13
N PHE A 382 -11.18 -8.56 5.82
CA PHE A 382 -10.50 -7.27 5.93
C PHE A 382 -11.20 -6.18 5.10
N ARG A 383 -11.79 -6.48 3.94
CA ARG A 383 -12.59 -5.52 3.17
C ARG A 383 -13.76 -4.96 3.96
N TRP A 384 -14.47 -5.82 4.69
CA TRP A 384 -15.59 -5.38 5.53
C TRP A 384 -15.09 -4.54 6.70
N MET A 385 -14.00 -4.95 7.38
CA MET A 385 -13.36 -4.18 8.45
C MET A 385 -12.87 -2.82 7.96
N TYR A 386 -12.27 -2.78 6.79
CA TYR A 386 -11.80 -1.54 6.16
C TYR A 386 -12.91 -0.50 6.07
N TRP A 387 -14.04 -0.86 5.46
CA TRP A 387 -15.15 0.06 5.23
C TRP A 387 -15.95 0.42 6.49
N ASN A 388 -16.00 -0.46 7.48
CA ASN A 388 -16.85 -0.27 8.65
C ASN A 388 -16.10 0.21 9.89
N PHE A 389 -14.79 0.03 9.95
CA PHE A 389 -13.96 0.43 11.09
C PHE A 389 -12.80 1.35 10.68
N LEU A 390 -11.89 0.89 9.82
CA LEU A 390 -10.63 1.60 9.58
C LEU A 390 -10.86 3.01 9.04
N VAL A 391 -11.54 3.15 7.90
CA VAL A 391 -11.76 4.48 7.29
C VAL A 391 -12.64 5.40 8.15
N LYS A 392 -13.39 4.84 9.09
CA LYS A 392 -14.15 5.61 10.09
C LYS A 392 -13.32 6.06 11.30
N GLY A 393 -12.04 5.69 11.35
CA GLY A 393 -11.15 6.01 12.46
C GLY A 393 -11.51 5.31 13.77
N LEU A 394 -12.26 4.19 13.71
CA LEU A 394 -12.62 3.41 14.89
C LEU A 394 -11.45 2.52 15.30
N GLU A 395 -11.30 2.34 16.59
CA GLU A 395 -10.29 1.46 17.17
C GLU A 395 -10.54 -0.01 16.84
N LEU A 396 -9.47 -0.75 16.59
CA LEU A 396 -9.50 -2.21 16.49
C LEU A 396 -8.93 -2.81 17.77
N PRO A 397 -9.35 -4.03 18.15
CA PRO A 397 -8.80 -4.73 19.33
C PRO A 397 -7.41 -5.34 19.00
N ILE A 398 -6.54 -4.56 18.41
CA ILE A 398 -5.17 -4.92 18.02
C ILE A 398 -4.29 -3.74 18.41
N GLU A 399 -3.21 -4.00 19.13
CA GLU A 399 -2.26 -2.97 19.56
C GLU A 399 -1.53 -2.36 18.35
N SER A 400 -1.33 -1.05 18.38
CA SER A 400 -0.62 -0.31 17.32
C SER A 400 0.89 -0.61 17.30
N GLN A 401 1.44 -1.07 18.43
CA GLN A 401 2.79 -1.62 18.53
C GLN A 401 2.74 -3.15 18.47
N MET A 402 3.77 -3.75 17.89
CA MET A 402 3.83 -5.20 17.76
C MET A 402 4.02 -5.87 19.13
N SER A 403 3.13 -6.79 19.47
CA SER A 403 3.26 -7.63 20.65
C SER A 403 4.01 -8.92 20.33
N MET A 404 4.90 -9.35 21.23
CA MET A 404 5.55 -10.67 21.19
C MET A 404 4.66 -11.79 21.74
N ALA A 405 3.54 -11.44 22.36
CA ALA A 405 2.62 -12.42 22.94
C ALA A 405 2.08 -13.40 21.88
N GLY A 406 2.17 -14.69 22.15
CA GLY A 406 1.74 -15.76 21.25
C GLY A 406 2.70 -16.13 20.12
N LYS A 407 3.81 -15.42 19.97
CA LYS A 407 4.89 -15.74 19.03
C LYS A 407 5.91 -16.68 19.64
N ARG A 408 6.54 -17.48 18.78
CA ARG A 408 7.60 -18.42 19.17
C ARG A 408 8.91 -18.01 18.46
N ALA A 409 9.97 -17.81 19.22
CA ALA A 409 11.28 -17.47 18.70
C ALA A 409 11.96 -18.67 18.02
#